data_172e23221e24a175df186c2af2025880
#
_entry.id   172e23221e24a175df186c2af2025880
#
_cell.length_a   1.000
_cell.length_b   1.000
_cell.length_c   1.000
_cell.angle_alpha   90.00
_cell.angle_beta   90.00
_cell.angle_gamma   90.00
#
_symmetry.space_group_name_H-M   'P 1'
#
loop_
_entity.id
_entity.type
_entity.pdbx_description
1 polymer ?
#
loop_
_entity_poly.entity_id
_entity_poly.type
_entity_poly.pdbx_seq_one_letter_code
_entity_poly.pdbx_strand_id
1 'polypeptide(L)'
;MKNKEMTLKDSILKLLAEEFEVSEKTLDFVEKAENEVREIFESLDEIMQYNQYKVLAAFQKNKVSDVHFAWNTGYGYNDMGREIIERVYADIFKTEAALVRPLIVSGTHALSLTLCGVLRPGDELIYVTGRPYDTLEEVIGIRGEGAGSLA
;
A
#
# COMPACT_ATOMS: atom_id res chain seq x y z
N MET A 1 -31.14 -9.39 -42.53
CA MET A 1 -30.93 -8.78 -41.21
C MET A 1 -29.77 -9.51 -40.55
N LYS A 2 -28.60 -8.88 -40.38
CA LYS A 2 -27.46 -9.48 -39.67
C LYS A 2 -27.82 -9.51 -38.19
N ASN A 3 -27.95 -10.70 -37.60
CA ASN A 3 -27.99 -10.85 -36.15
C ASN A 3 -26.71 -10.20 -35.59
N LYS A 4 -26.85 -9.11 -34.88
CA LYS A 4 -25.75 -8.50 -34.11
C LYS A 4 -25.46 -9.49 -32.98
N GLU A 5 -24.33 -10.18 -33.03
CA GLU A 5 -23.90 -11.02 -31.91
C GLU A 5 -23.85 -10.15 -30.66
N MET A 6 -24.57 -10.60 -29.63
CA MET A 6 -24.63 -9.93 -28.33
C MET A 6 -23.23 -9.96 -27.73
N THR A 7 -22.71 -8.80 -27.39
CA THR A 7 -21.39 -8.71 -26.76
C THR A 7 -21.44 -9.21 -25.31
N LEU A 8 -20.28 -9.52 -24.72
CA LEU A 8 -20.21 -9.87 -23.29
C LEU A 8 -20.76 -8.74 -22.41
N LYS A 9 -20.49 -7.48 -22.79
CA LYS A 9 -21.04 -6.29 -22.10
C LYS A 9 -22.56 -6.28 -22.12
N ASP A 10 -23.18 -6.53 -23.29
CA ASP A 10 -24.64 -6.59 -23.40
C ASP A 10 -25.23 -7.70 -22.51
N SER A 11 -24.53 -8.83 -22.42
CA SER A 11 -24.95 -9.94 -21.55
C SER A 11 -24.86 -9.58 -20.05
N ILE A 12 -23.82 -8.84 -19.65
CA ILE A 12 -23.67 -8.36 -18.26
C ILE A 12 -24.77 -7.36 -17.93
N LEU A 13 -25.03 -6.38 -18.80
CA LEU A 13 -26.09 -5.39 -18.58
C LEU A 13 -27.46 -6.05 -18.45
N LYS A 14 -27.76 -7.06 -19.29
CA LYS A 14 -28.98 -7.84 -19.22
C LYS A 14 -29.09 -8.59 -17.89
N LEU A 15 -28.02 -9.25 -17.44
CA LEU A 15 -27.99 -9.94 -16.16
C LEU A 15 -28.27 -8.99 -14.99
N LEU A 16 -27.65 -7.79 -15.01
CA LEU A 16 -27.85 -6.77 -13.99
C LEU A 16 -29.31 -6.29 -13.94
N ALA A 17 -29.94 -6.13 -15.11
CA ALA A 17 -31.33 -5.71 -15.15
C ALA A 17 -32.31 -6.82 -14.73
N GLU A 18 -32.10 -8.06 -15.16
CA GLU A 18 -33.05 -9.18 -14.98
C GLU A 18 -32.90 -9.86 -13.62
N GLU A 19 -31.66 -10.10 -13.15
CA GLU A 19 -31.41 -10.86 -11.90
C GLU A 19 -31.15 -9.96 -10.68
N PHE A 20 -30.65 -8.75 -10.89
CA PHE A 20 -30.34 -7.82 -9.81
C PHE A 20 -31.32 -6.63 -9.75
N GLU A 21 -32.33 -6.61 -10.62
CA GLU A 21 -33.36 -5.57 -10.68
C GLU A 21 -32.80 -4.14 -10.79
N VAL A 22 -31.61 -3.98 -11.43
CA VAL A 22 -30.99 -2.68 -11.65
C VAL A 22 -31.72 -1.95 -12.77
N SER A 23 -32.22 -0.74 -12.48
CA SER A 23 -32.96 0.03 -13.48
C SER A 23 -32.06 0.48 -14.63
N GLU A 24 -32.62 0.55 -15.85
CA GLU A 24 -31.94 1.07 -17.03
C GLU A 24 -31.34 2.47 -16.79
N LYS A 25 -32.09 3.34 -16.11
CA LYS A 25 -31.63 4.67 -15.74
C LYS A 25 -30.36 4.64 -14.86
N THR A 26 -30.25 3.65 -13.97
CA THR A 26 -29.06 3.47 -13.12
C THR A 26 -27.89 2.98 -13.97
N LEU A 27 -28.11 2.03 -14.87
CA LEU A 27 -27.08 1.52 -15.79
C LEU A 27 -26.52 2.63 -16.68
N ASP A 28 -27.39 3.45 -17.27
CA ASP A 28 -27.01 4.60 -18.09
C ASP A 28 -26.20 5.63 -17.30
N PHE A 29 -26.61 5.89 -16.04
CA PHE A 29 -25.89 6.83 -15.18
C PHE A 29 -24.48 6.33 -14.87
N VAL A 30 -24.35 5.05 -14.50
CA VAL A 30 -23.06 4.42 -14.20
C VAL A 30 -22.15 4.43 -15.44
N GLU A 31 -22.68 4.07 -16.62
CA GLU A 31 -21.90 4.08 -17.87
C GLU A 31 -21.37 5.47 -18.22
N LYS A 32 -22.17 6.50 -18.00
CA LYS A 32 -21.73 7.90 -18.20
C LYS A 32 -20.62 8.27 -17.23
N ALA A 33 -20.80 7.97 -15.94
CA ALA A 33 -19.81 8.25 -14.92
C ALA A 33 -18.48 7.51 -15.18
N GLU A 34 -18.54 6.23 -15.57
CA GLU A 34 -17.35 5.46 -15.96
C GLU A 34 -16.62 6.05 -17.16
N ASN A 35 -17.38 6.52 -18.16
CA ASN A 35 -16.77 7.16 -19.33
C ASN A 35 -16.07 8.48 -19.00
N GLU A 36 -16.62 9.27 -18.06
CA GLU A 36 -16.01 10.53 -17.61
C GLU A 36 -14.68 10.34 -16.87
N VAL A 37 -14.51 9.21 -16.18
CA VAL A 37 -13.27 8.93 -15.40
C VAL A 37 -12.34 7.93 -16.07
N ARG A 38 -12.66 7.45 -17.26
CA ARG A 38 -11.93 6.39 -17.97
C ARG A 38 -10.45 6.70 -18.15
N GLU A 39 -10.10 7.89 -18.61
CA GLU A 39 -8.70 8.29 -18.82
C GLU A 39 -7.90 8.28 -17.50
N ILE A 40 -8.56 8.60 -16.40
CA ILE A 40 -7.93 8.55 -15.06
C ILE A 40 -7.67 7.09 -14.67
N PHE A 41 -8.62 6.19 -14.89
CA PHE A 41 -8.44 4.76 -14.61
C PHE A 41 -7.35 4.13 -15.48
N GLU A 42 -7.30 4.45 -16.77
CA GLU A 42 -6.24 3.99 -17.66
C GLU A 42 -4.85 4.43 -17.17
N SER A 43 -4.71 5.69 -16.73
CA SER A 43 -3.47 6.18 -16.12
C SER A 43 -3.11 5.48 -14.81
N LEU A 44 -4.10 5.18 -13.96
CA LEU A 44 -3.90 4.41 -12.73
C LEU A 44 -3.48 2.97 -13.01
N ASP A 45 -4.06 2.35 -14.04
CA ASP A 45 -3.72 0.99 -14.47
C ASP A 45 -2.26 0.90 -14.95
N GLU A 46 -1.77 1.89 -15.69
CA GLU A 46 -0.37 1.97 -16.09
C GLU A 46 0.57 2.07 -14.88
N ILE A 47 0.23 2.93 -13.91
CA ILE A 47 0.99 3.07 -12.67
C ILE A 47 0.97 1.75 -11.87
N MET A 48 -0.17 1.11 -11.77
CA MET A 48 -0.35 -0.17 -11.10
C MET A 48 0.52 -1.25 -11.75
N GLN A 49 0.49 -1.39 -13.08
CA GLN A 49 1.29 -2.36 -13.82
C GLN A 49 2.79 -2.13 -13.61
N TYR A 50 3.25 -0.88 -13.71
CA TYR A 50 4.65 -0.54 -13.46
C TYR A 50 5.10 -0.97 -12.07
N ASN A 51 4.31 -0.65 -11.03
CA ASN A 51 4.64 -1.02 -9.65
C ASN A 51 4.57 -2.54 -9.44
N GLN A 52 3.63 -3.24 -10.05
CA GLN A 52 3.54 -4.70 -9.99
C GLN A 52 4.80 -5.35 -10.58
N TYR A 53 5.25 -4.91 -11.76
CA TYR A 53 6.49 -5.43 -12.36
C TYR A 53 7.73 -5.08 -11.54
N LYS A 54 7.77 -3.91 -10.93
CA LYS A 54 8.85 -3.50 -10.01
C LYS A 54 8.95 -4.44 -8.80
N VAL A 55 7.82 -4.77 -8.19
CA VAL A 55 7.76 -5.73 -7.08
C VAL A 55 8.19 -7.12 -7.54
N LEU A 56 7.64 -7.60 -8.67
CA LEU A 56 7.98 -8.91 -9.20
C LEU A 56 9.47 -9.04 -9.53
N ALA A 57 10.07 -8.00 -10.10
CA ALA A 57 11.51 -7.96 -10.38
C ALA A 57 12.35 -8.05 -9.08
N ALA A 58 11.92 -7.39 -8.00
CA ALA A 58 12.58 -7.49 -6.70
C ALA A 58 12.48 -8.91 -6.12
N PHE A 59 11.33 -9.58 -6.25
CA PHE A 59 11.16 -10.98 -5.87
C PHE A 59 12.11 -11.90 -6.65
N GLN A 60 12.18 -11.74 -7.97
CA GLN A 60 13.06 -12.54 -8.83
C GLN A 60 14.54 -12.29 -8.51
N LYS A 61 14.95 -11.03 -8.37
CA LYS A 61 16.31 -10.64 -8.02
C LYS A 61 16.77 -11.29 -6.71
N ASN A 62 15.90 -11.32 -5.72
CA ASN A 62 16.17 -11.91 -4.40
C ASN A 62 15.88 -13.42 -4.34
N LYS A 63 15.49 -14.05 -5.46
CA LYS A 63 15.21 -15.49 -5.55
C LYS A 63 14.19 -15.96 -4.49
N VAL A 64 13.15 -15.16 -4.28
CA VAL A 64 12.08 -15.53 -3.35
C VAL A 64 11.44 -16.84 -3.79
N SER A 65 11.27 -17.76 -2.86
CA SER A 65 10.71 -19.08 -3.07
C SER A 65 9.91 -19.53 -1.83
N ASP A 66 9.29 -20.70 -1.90
CA ASP A 66 8.48 -21.30 -0.84
C ASP A 66 9.21 -21.45 0.51
N VAL A 67 10.52 -21.69 0.49
CA VAL A 67 11.34 -21.81 1.72
C VAL A 67 11.32 -20.54 2.57
N HIS A 68 11.10 -19.37 1.98
CA HIS A 68 11.03 -18.11 2.69
C HIS A 68 9.70 -17.90 3.42
N PHE A 69 8.70 -18.73 3.13
CA PHE A 69 7.40 -18.76 3.81
C PHE A 69 7.29 -19.90 4.82
N ALA A 70 8.38 -20.67 5.01
CA ALA A 70 8.39 -21.75 5.98
C ALA A 70 8.22 -21.20 7.41
N TRP A 71 7.59 -22.01 8.26
CA TRP A 71 7.44 -21.69 9.68
C TRP A 71 8.79 -21.54 10.36
N ASN A 72 8.91 -20.58 11.26
CA ASN A 72 10.08 -20.35 12.12
C ASN A 72 9.65 -20.05 13.56
N THR A 73 10.61 -20.02 14.48
CA THR A 73 10.34 -19.78 15.91
C THR A 73 10.04 -18.31 16.24
N GLY A 74 10.25 -17.38 15.31
CA GLY A 74 10.12 -15.94 15.52
C GLY A 74 11.29 -15.28 16.27
N TYR A 75 12.28 -16.06 16.74
CA TYR A 75 13.45 -15.55 17.45
C TYR A 75 14.58 -15.05 16.51
N GLY A 76 14.37 -15.11 15.20
CA GLY A 76 15.34 -14.66 14.22
C GLY A 76 16.45 -15.65 13.87
N TYR A 77 16.45 -16.83 14.43
CA TYR A 77 17.37 -17.92 14.09
C TYR A 77 16.87 -18.64 12.83
N ASN A 78 17.71 -18.66 11.77
CA ASN A 78 17.37 -19.27 10.48
C ASN A 78 16.06 -18.75 9.86
N ASP A 79 15.72 -17.49 10.11
CA ASP A 79 14.54 -16.83 9.57
C ASP A 79 14.87 -16.20 8.21
N MET A 80 14.91 -17.07 7.19
CA MET A 80 15.18 -16.63 5.82
C MET A 80 14.11 -15.68 5.28
N GLY A 81 12.85 -15.86 5.69
CA GLY A 81 11.75 -14.98 5.30
C GLY A 81 11.95 -13.55 5.80
N ARG A 82 12.41 -13.41 7.03
CA ARG A 82 12.68 -12.13 7.66
C ARG A 82 13.77 -11.32 6.96
N GLU A 83 14.85 -11.98 6.57
CA GLU A 83 15.95 -11.34 5.86
C GLU A 83 15.60 -10.99 4.42
N ILE A 84 14.91 -11.90 3.73
CA ILE A 84 14.60 -11.72 2.32
C ILE A 84 13.59 -10.60 2.11
N ILE A 85 12.58 -10.45 2.97
CA ILE A 85 11.58 -9.39 2.84
C ILE A 85 12.22 -8.01 2.97
N GLU A 86 13.22 -7.82 3.82
CA GLU A 86 13.94 -6.56 3.94
C GLU A 86 14.74 -6.21 2.68
N ARG A 87 15.37 -7.20 2.04
CA ARG A 87 16.06 -7.00 0.76
C ARG A 87 15.08 -6.65 -0.35
N VAL A 88 13.93 -7.34 -0.40
CA VAL A 88 12.86 -7.05 -1.36
C VAL A 88 12.35 -5.61 -1.20
N TYR A 89 12.08 -5.17 0.03
CA TYR A 89 11.66 -3.80 0.30
C TYR A 89 12.75 -2.78 -0.08
N ALA A 90 14.00 -3.03 0.28
CA ALA A 90 15.11 -2.16 -0.10
C ALA A 90 15.22 -2.01 -1.63
N ASP A 91 15.08 -3.09 -2.39
CA ASP A 91 15.08 -3.06 -3.85
C ASP A 91 13.88 -2.30 -4.44
N ILE A 92 12.66 -2.53 -3.90
CA ILE A 92 11.44 -1.86 -4.36
C ILE A 92 11.53 -0.34 -4.16
N PHE A 93 11.99 0.08 -2.98
CA PHE A 93 12.06 1.50 -2.61
C PHE A 93 13.41 2.16 -2.98
N LYS A 94 14.35 1.39 -3.54
CA LYS A 94 15.70 1.85 -3.92
C LYS A 94 16.44 2.47 -2.74
N THR A 95 16.33 1.84 -1.57
CA THR A 95 17.03 2.23 -0.35
C THR A 95 18.20 1.30 -0.09
N GLU A 96 19.17 1.74 0.71
CA GLU A 96 20.32 0.94 1.12
C GLU A 96 19.91 -0.27 1.96
N ALA A 97 18.92 -0.07 2.84
CA ALA A 97 18.36 -1.11 3.70
C ALA A 97 16.88 -0.84 4.00
N ALA A 98 16.18 -1.83 4.49
CA ALA A 98 14.83 -1.72 5.00
C ALA A 98 14.69 -2.49 6.31
N LEU A 99 13.85 -2.01 7.20
CA LEU A 99 13.48 -2.70 8.44
C LEU A 99 12.00 -3.10 8.35
N VAL A 100 11.76 -4.39 8.14
CA VAL A 100 10.41 -4.95 8.02
C VAL A 100 10.19 -6.00 9.10
N ARG A 101 9.39 -5.67 10.10
CA ARG A 101 9.17 -6.53 11.27
C ARG A 101 7.69 -6.57 11.65
N PRO A 102 7.14 -7.75 11.98
CA PRO A 102 5.77 -7.87 12.51
C PRO A 102 5.55 -7.07 13.81
N LEU A 103 6.62 -6.83 14.56
CA LEU A 103 6.59 -6.05 15.80
C LEU A 103 6.42 -4.55 15.55
N ILE A 104 6.59 -4.07 14.33
CA ILE A 104 6.24 -2.70 13.93
C ILE A 104 4.74 -2.70 13.59
N VAL A 105 3.91 -2.51 14.59
CA VAL A 105 2.48 -2.83 14.55
C VAL A 105 1.60 -1.77 13.89
N SER A 106 2.15 -0.57 13.62
CA SER A 106 1.39 0.53 13.00
C SER A 106 2.31 1.53 12.28
N GLY A 107 1.71 2.40 11.45
CA GLY A 107 2.42 3.51 10.80
C GLY A 107 3.00 4.49 11.83
N THR A 108 2.26 4.83 12.87
CA THR A 108 2.76 5.68 13.97
C THR A 108 3.99 5.06 14.65
N HIS A 109 3.96 3.75 14.89
CA HIS A 109 5.11 3.05 15.47
C HIS A 109 6.33 3.09 14.52
N ALA A 110 6.14 2.90 13.22
CA ALA A 110 7.22 3.00 12.24
C ALA A 110 7.84 4.41 12.21
N LEU A 111 7.00 5.44 12.19
CA LEU A 111 7.44 6.83 12.23
C LEU A 111 8.17 7.17 13.56
N SER A 112 7.63 6.72 14.69
CA SER A 112 8.25 6.89 16.01
C SER A 112 9.64 6.25 16.07
N LEU A 113 9.77 5.01 15.59
CA LEU A 113 11.07 4.32 15.54
C LEU A 113 12.07 5.07 14.66
N THR A 114 11.63 5.62 13.53
CA THR A 114 12.48 6.41 12.63
C THR A 114 12.98 7.67 13.33
N LEU A 115 12.07 8.42 13.96
CA LEU A 115 12.43 9.64 14.70
C LEU A 115 13.36 9.34 15.86
N CYS A 116 13.05 8.36 16.72
CA CYS A 116 13.90 7.93 17.82
C CYS A 116 15.27 7.40 17.38
N GLY A 117 15.37 6.87 16.16
CA GLY A 117 16.63 6.41 15.58
C GLY A 117 17.59 7.52 15.19
N VAL A 118 17.07 8.70 14.84
CA VAL A 118 17.88 9.82 14.31
C VAL A 118 17.91 11.05 15.21
N LEU A 119 16.91 11.23 16.09
CA LEU A 119 16.79 12.39 16.97
C LEU A 119 17.14 12.05 18.42
N ARG A 120 17.57 13.08 19.17
CA ARG A 120 17.80 13.05 20.61
C ARG A 120 16.97 14.16 21.28
N PRO A 121 16.65 14.05 22.56
CA PRO A 121 16.01 15.14 23.30
C PRO A 121 16.77 16.45 23.13
N GLY A 122 16.06 17.49 22.70
CA GLY A 122 16.64 18.82 22.42
C GLY A 122 17.04 19.05 20.96
N ASP A 123 16.94 18.05 20.08
CA ASP A 123 17.12 18.25 18.63
C ASP A 123 15.93 19.00 18.03
N GLU A 124 16.19 19.79 17.00
CA GLU A 124 15.15 20.53 16.28
C GLU A 124 14.56 19.70 15.14
N LEU A 125 13.22 19.59 15.09
CA LEU A 125 12.46 18.94 14.02
C LEU A 125 11.59 19.96 13.31
N ILE A 126 11.86 20.18 12.00
CA ILE A 126 11.13 21.13 11.18
C ILE A 126 10.18 20.40 10.21
N TYR A 127 8.90 20.72 10.30
CA TYR A 127 7.87 20.23 9.37
C TYR A 127 7.65 21.24 8.25
N VAL A 128 8.18 20.95 7.07
CA VAL A 128 8.09 21.87 5.90
C VAL A 128 6.76 21.80 5.16
N THR A 129 5.97 20.74 5.39
CA THR A 129 4.70 20.48 4.70
C THR A 129 3.47 20.79 5.56
N GLY A 130 3.65 21.32 6.76
CA GLY A 130 2.58 21.63 7.71
C GLY A 130 2.60 20.79 8.97
N ARG A 131 1.51 20.84 9.73
CA ARG A 131 1.41 20.15 11.02
C ARG A 131 1.58 18.64 10.87
N PRO A 132 2.31 17.96 11.77
CA PRO A 132 2.46 16.52 11.74
C PRO A 132 1.13 15.81 11.98
N TYR A 133 1.10 14.53 11.63
CA TYR A 133 -0.04 13.66 11.89
C TYR A 133 -0.34 13.61 13.40
N ASP A 134 -1.60 13.68 13.78
CA ASP A 134 -2.04 13.89 15.16
C ASP A 134 -1.49 12.87 16.17
N THR A 135 -1.38 11.58 15.77
CA THR A 135 -0.80 10.53 16.63
C THR A 135 0.71 10.68 16.85
N LEU A 136 1.41 11.49 16.05
CA LEU A 136 2.81 11.80 16.26
C LEU A 136 3.02 12.97 17.24
N GLU A 137 2.02 13.80 17.47
CA GLU A 137 2.15 14.98 18.32
C GLU A 137 2.56 14.63 19.74
N GLU A 138 2.09 13.50 20.28
CA GLU A 138 2.50 13.01 21.59
C GLU A 138 3.93 12.46 21.58
N VAL A 139 4.33 11.78 20.49
CA VAL A 139 5.69 11.22 20.36
C VAL A 139 6.75 12.31 20.32
N ILE A 140 6.47 13.41 19.63
CA ILE A 140 7.39 14.53 19.43
C ILE A 140 7.21 15.65 20.47
N GLY A 141 6.31 15.48 21.45
CA GLY A 141 6.14 16.39 22.57
C GLY A 141 5.36 17.68 22.31
N ILE A 142 4.66 17.79 21.15
CA ILE A 142 3.77 18.94 20.89
C ILE A 142 2.49 18.86 21.73
N ARG A 143 2.07 17.65 22.08
CA ARG A 143 0.82 17.35 22.80
C ARG A 143 1.11 16.34 23.91
N GLY A 144 0.38 16.46 25.04
CA GLY A 144 0.54 15.59 26.19
C GLY A 144 1.45 16.17 27.28
N GLU A 145 1.68 15.40 28.35
CA GLU A 145 2.47 15.83 29.52
C GLU A 145 3.98 15.55 29.40
N GLY A 146 4.46 15.24 28.20
CA GLY A 146 5.90 15.03 27.92
C GLY A 146 6.49 13.70 28.41
N ALA A 147 5.78 12.92 29.22
CA ALA A 147 6.26 11.63 29.70
C ALA A 147 6.31 10.60 28.56
N GLY A 148 7.52 10.22 28.14
CA GLY A 148 7.73 9.25 27.07
C GLY A 148 7.78 9.84 25.64
N SER A 149 7.80 11.16 25.51
CA SER A 149 8.03 11.84 24.24
C SER A 149 9.52 12.03 23.93
N LEU A 150 9.83 12.47 22.71
CA LEU A 150 11.18 12.88 22.29
C LEU A 150 11.55 14.30 22.80
N ALA A 151 10.57 15.03 23.34
CA ALA A 151 10.76 16.40 23.85
C ALA A 151 11.37 16.39 25.25
#